data_4ac8f29f9117bd703b63a6b354a4c1dd
#
_entry.id   4ac8f29f9117bd703b63a6b354a4c1dd
#
_cell.length_a   1.000
_cell.length_b   1.000
_cell.length_c   1.000
_cell.angle_alpha   90.00
_cell.angle_beta   90.00
_cell.angle_gamma   90.00
#
_symmetry.space_group_name_H-M   'P 1'
#
loop_
_entity.id
_entity.type
_entity.pdbx_description
1 polymer ?
#
loop_
_entity_poly.entity_id
_entity_poly.type
_entity_poly.pdbx_seq_one_letter_code
_entity_poly.pdbx_strand_id
1 'polypeptide(L)'
;MGTTSNGRAPVNFVNIPADLKASCRFCVWKMEKGKGRSARLTKVPYDPATGRKAQSNNAATFSDFNTVIKTYAMGGYDGIGIRVDNGIGAFDIDHCIREDGSLNDVAASVLGIFKDAYVERSPSGTGLRGFFHVDADFNFDKTIYYINNRTLGLEVYLAGATNRFVTVTGNKYREGNVPTDMPALQTLLDTLMKRKSQVVNTHIEPCSYLSDEEVLEHAGKSANGERFMDYYEGNWQKYFDNQSDADMGFLSMLAFWCGCDEEQIDRIFRTSGMMRPKWDRQQAGTTYGAISIRNAVSTCRAIYLPVDPQDITDAGDEFKNLDGEEVDYNPDLSQIKTTLDEMQPQSNPRYGRDEIGVGNMFADYFKGVARYNRDQGIWYVYDGTVWRADTGGLKAVSYTHLRAHETRHDL
;
A
#
# COMPACT_ATOMS: atom_id res chain seq x y z
N MET A 1 -10.52 -6.07 39.01
CA MET A 1 -9.33 -6.36 38.16
C MET A 1 -8.46 -5.11 38.22
N GLY A 2 -7.22 -5.22 38.70
CA GLY A 2 -6.31 -4.08 38.77
C GLY A 2 -5.87 -3.64 37.37
N THR A 3 -5.92 -2.35 37.10
CA THR A 3 -5.30 -1.77 35.87
C THR A 3 -3.84 -1.47 36.18
N THR A 4 -2.98 -1.62 35.18
CA THR A 4 -1.61 -1.09 35.22
C THR A 4 -1.64 0.44 35.35
N SER A 5 -0.54 1.08 35.74
CA SER A 5 -0.42 2.55 35.87
C SER A 5 -0.88 3.35 34.64
N ASN A 6 -1.06 2.70 33.50
CA ASN A 6 -1.49 3.29 32.21
C ASN A 6 -2.91 2.86 31.78
N GLY A 7 -3.75 2.37 32.68
CA GLY A 7 -5.15 2.01 32.38
C GLY A 7 -5.36 0.74 31.57
N ARG A 8 -4.30 -0.08 31.35
CA ARG A 8 -4.38 -1.31 30.59
C ARG A 8 -4.61 -2.52 31.49
N ALA A 9 -5.25 -3.55 30.94
CA ALA A 9 -5.39 -4.83 31.63
C ALA A 9 -4.01 -5.46 31.84
N PRO A 10 -3.71 -6.00 33.05
CA PRO A 10 -2.46 -6.70 33.30
C PRO A 10 -2.36 -7.98 32.48
N VAL A 11 -1.13 -8.44 32.24
CA VAL A 11 -0.88 -9.71 31.53
C VAL A 11 -1.39 -10.88 32.36
N ASN A 12 -2.22 -11.72 31.77
CA ASN A 12 -2.71 -12.94 32.39
C ASN A 12 -1.86 -14.15 31.95
N PHE A 13 -0.79 -14.42 32.67
CA PHE A 13 0.16 -15.48 32.34
C PHE A 13 -0.45 -16.88 32.32
N VAL A 14 -1.53 -17.13 33.09
CA VAL A 14 -2.17 -18.44 33.18
C VAL A 14 -2.77 -18.84 31.85
N ASN A 15 -3.42 -17.89 31.17
CA ASN A 15 -4.15 -18.13 29.94
C ASN A 15 -3.27 -18.20 28.69
N ILE A 16 -1.99 -17.83 28.77
CA ILE A 16 -1.07 -17.96 27.62
C ILE A 16 -0.90 -19.46 27.35
N PRO A 17 -1.06 -19.92 26.09
CA PRO A 17 -0.87 -21.32 25.71
C PRO A 17 0.48 -21.89 26.16
N ALA A 18 0.47 -23.14 26.63
CA ALA A 18 1.68 -23.82 27.08
C ALA A 18 2.73 -23.93 25.97
N ASP A 19 2.28 -24.11 24.75
CA ASP A 19 3.12 -24.18 23.56
C ASP A 19 3.89 -22.88 23.33
N LEU A 20 3.24 -21.71 23.37
CA LEU A 20 3.92 -20.41 23.29
C LEU A 20 4.93 -20.22 24.43
N LYS A 21 4.60 -20.66 25.66
CA LYS A 21 5.51 -20.58 26.81
C LYS A 21 6.79 -21.38 26.61
N ALA A 22 6.67 -22.54 25.93
CA ALA A 22 7.77 -23.47 25.71
C ALA A 22 8.63 -23.10 24.50
N SER A 23 8.00 -22.71 23.40
CA SER A 23 8.67 -22.55 22.11
C SER A 23 9.13 -21.13 21.79
N CYS A 24 8.52 -20.11 22.40
CA CYS A 24 8.81 -18.71 22.08
C CYS A 24 9.91 -18.09 22.93
N ARG A 25 10.54 -17.06 22.36
CA ARG A 25 11.38 -16.12 23.11
C ARG A 25 10.60 -14.84 23.38
N PHE A 26 10.75 -14.32 24.59
CA PHE A 26 9.94 -13.23 25.12
C PHE A 26 10.74 -11.95 25.34
N CYS A 27 10.05 -10.81 25.21
CA CYS A 27 10.51 -9.50 25.65
C CYS A 27 9.47 -8.87 26.59
N VAL A 28 9.88 -7.86 27.35
CA VAL A 28 8.99 -6.87 27.94
C VAL A 28 8.91 -5.66 27.02
N TRP A 29 7.87 -4.84 27.09
CA TRP A 29 7.77 -3.65 26.26
C TRP A 29 7.21 -2.45 27.00
N LYS A 30 7.55 -1.25 26.52
CA LYS A 30 7.01 0.04 26.99
C LYS A 30 6.47 0.84 25.83
N MET A 31 5.52 1.72 26.12
CA MET A 31 5.12 2.76 25.18
C MET A 31 6.10 3.92 25.26
N GLU A 32 6.72 4.22 24.14
CA GLU A 32 7.62 5.38 24.00
C GLU A 32 7.14 6.30 22.87
N LYS A 33 7.42 7.58 23.03
CA LYS A 33 7.23 8.54 21.93
C LYS A 33 8.27 8.24 20.83
N GLY A 34 7.81 8.08 19.60
CA GLY A 34 8.67 7.98 18.44
C GLY A 34 9.52 9.24 18.25
N LYS A 35 10.65 9.10 17.55
CA LYS A 35 11.46 10.22 17.10
C LYS A 35 10.86 10.74 15.78
N GLY A 36 10.66 12.07 15.65
CA GLY A 36 10.18 12.71 14.44
C GLY A 36 9.00 13.67 14.67
N ARG A 37 8.53 14.32 13.59
CA ARG A 37 7.40 15.27 13.62
C ARG A 37 6.10 14.63 14.12
N SER A 38 5.90 13.34 13.87
CA SER A 38 4.78 12.56 14.39
C SER A 38 5.22 11.86 15.67
N ALA A 39 5.05 12.49 16.83
CA ALA A 39 5.35 11.92 18.15
C ALA A 39 4.35 10.81 18.55
N ARG A 40 4.09 9.85 17.66
CA ARG A 40 3.22 8.70 17.94
C ARG A 40 3.86 7.81 19.00
N LEU A 41 3.03 7.37 19.94
CA LEU A 41 3.41 6.36 20.90
C LEU A 41 3.59 5.02 20.18
N THR A 42 4.76 4.40 20.38
CA THR A 42 5.10 3.10 19.82
C THR A 42 5.46 2.12 20.91
N LYS A 43 5.18 0.84 20.69
CA LYS A 43 5.58 -0.25 21.59
C LYS A 43 7.05 -0.56 21.31
N VAL A 44 7.93 -0.30 22.27
CA VAL A 44 9.37 -0.56 22.17
C VAL A 44 9.72 -1.79 23.00
N PRO A 45 10.30 -2.84 22.40
CA PRO A 45 10.68 -4.05 23.12
C PRO A 45 11.97 -3.85 23.93
N TYR A 46 12.05 -4.53 25.07
CA TYR A 46 13.20 -4.55 25.97
C TYR A 46 13.56 -5.99 26.31
N ASP A 47 14.84 -6.25 26.36
CA ASP A 47 15.43 -7.52 26.80
C ASP A 47 15.16 -7.71 28.31
N PRO A 48 14.44 -8.77 28.69
CA PRO A 48 14.09 -9.01 30.09
C PRO A 48 15.31 -9.25 31.00
N ALA A 49 16.40 -9.76 30.45
CA ALA A 49 17.60 -10.07 31.23
C ALA A 49 18.45 -8.85 31.53
N THR A 50 18.54 -7.90 30.59
CA THR A 50 19.46 -6.77 30.68
C THR A 50 18.76 -5.41 30.87
N GLY A 51 17.46 -5.33 30.63
CA GLY A 51 16.70 -4.08 30.62
C GLY A 51 17.05 -3.12 29.48
N ARG A 52 17.86 -3.55 28.50
CA ARG A 52 18.21 -2.76 27.30
C ARG A 52 17.16 -2.96 26.21
N LYS A 53 17.09 -2.03 25.24
CA LYS A 53 16.20 -2.18 24.08
C LYS A 53 16.51 -3.48 23.32
N ALA A 54 15.48 -4.30 23.12
CA ALA A 54 15.59 -5.51 22.35
C ALA A 54 15.51 -5.19 20.83
N GLN A 55 16.10 -6.05 20.03
CA GLN A 55 16.15 -5.96 18.57
C GLN A 55 15.39 -7.14 17.98
N SER A 56 14.29 -6.90 17.28
CA SER A 56 13.44 -7.97 16.73
C SER A 56 14.16 -8.90 15.75
N ASN A 57 15.26 -8.46 15.15
CA ASN A 57 16.13 -9.26 14.30
C ASN A 57 17.25 -10.01 15.06
N ASN A 58 17.36 -9.84 16.37
CA ASN A 58 18.38 -10.47 17.20
C ASN A 58 17.73 -11.27 18.34
N ALA A 59 17.67 -12.59 18.19
CA ALA A 59 17.08 -13.50 19.17
C ALA A 59 17.75 -13.47 20.55
N ALA A 60 19.03 -13.10 20.65
CA ALA A 60 19.76 -13.02 21.91
C ALA A 60 19.26 -11.90 22.83
N THR A 61 18.47 -10.94 22.31
CA THR A 61 17.85 -9.86 23.08
C THR A 61 16.46 -10.22 23.60
N PHE A 62 16.07 -11.48 23.51
CA PHE A 62 14.83 -12.06 24.01
C PHE A 62 15.16 -13.22 24.95
N SER A 63 14.33 -13.44 25.95
CA SER A 63 14.54 -14.41 27.02
C SER A 63 13.47 -15.49 27.04
N ASP A 64 13.63 -16.48 27.94
CA ASP A 64 12.60 -17.49 28.22
C ASP A 64 11.41 -16.89 29.00
N PHE A 65 10.33 -17.68 29.08
CA PHE A 65 9.10 -17.27 29.74
C PHE A 65 9.27 -16.97 31.23
N ASN A 66 10.08 -17.73 31.97
CA ASN A 66 10.30 -17.53 33.41
C ASN A 66 11.02 -16.21 33.67
N THR A 67 12.00 -15.87 32.85
CA THR A 67 12.73 -14.61 32.94
C THR A 67 11.81 -13.42 32.67
N VAL A 68 10.95 -13.49 31.65
CA VAL A 68 10.03 -12.38 31.34
C VAL A 68 8.99 -12.16 32.44
N ILE A 69 8.45 -13.23 33.07
CA ILE A 69 7.51 -13.09 34.19
C ILE A 69 8.15 -12.33 35.34
N LYS A 70 9.38 -12.74 35.75
CA LYS A 70 10.12 -12.10 36.83
C LYS A 70 10.33 -10.62 36.55
N THR A 71 10.81 -10.29 35.37
CA THR A 71 11.07 -8.90 34.95
C THR A 71 9.79 -8.07 34.88
N TYR A 72 8.72 -8.61 34.33
CA TYR A 72 7.43 -7.92 34.29
C TYR A 72 6.86 -7.67 35.70
N ALA A 73 7.01 -8.62 36.61
CA ALA A 73 6.55 -8.52 38.01
C ALA A 73 7.30 -7.43 38.81
N MET A 74 8.56 -7.11 38.43
CA MET A 74 9.30 -5.99 39.03
C MET A 74 8.68 -4.62 38.66
N GLY A 75 7.79 -4.58 37.70
CA GLY A 75 7.11 -3.35 37.23
C GLY A 75 7.93 -2.51 36.25
N GLY A 76 7.31 -1.40 35.82
CA GLY A 76 7.95 -0.45 34.90
C GLY A 76 7.85 -0.82 33.43
N TYR A 77 7.07 -1.85 33.08
CA TYR A 77 6.76 -2.26 31.71
C TYR A 77 5.26 -2.33 31.48
N ASP A 78 4.82 -2.03 30.27
CA ASP A 78 3.41 -2.00 29.85
C ASP A 78 2.86 -3.37 29.47
N GLY A 79 3.74 -4.35 29.21
CA GLY A 79 3.35 -5.72 28.86
C GLY A 79 4.53 -6.58 28.42
N ILE A 80 4.19 -7.77 27.92
CA ILE A 80 5.14 -8.71 27.34
C ILE A 80 4.84 -8.95 25.86
N GLY A 81 5.79 -9.51 25.14
CA GLY A 81 5.64 -9.92 23.75
C GLY A 81 6.54 -11.08 23.40
N ILE A 82 6.26 -11.73 22.29
CA ILE A 82 7.08 -12.80 21.72
C ILE A 82 7.75 -12.33 20.44
N ARG A 83 8.93 -12.88 20.18
CA ARG A 83 9.56 -12.77 18.89
C ARG A 83 8.91 -13.75 17.93
N VAL A 84 8.62 -13.27 16.71
CA VAL A 84 8.07 -14.13 15.65
C VAL A 84 9.21 -14.90 14.98
N ASP A 85 9.48 -16.07 15.47
CA ASP A 85 10.51 -17.02 14.99
C ASP A 85 10.12 -18.48 15.33
N ASN A 86 11.03 -19.43 15.13
CA ASN A 86 10.82 -20.84 15.47
C ASN A 86 9.50 -21.43 14.98
N GLY A 87 9.10 -21.08 13.75
CA GLY A 87 7.86 -21.58 13.16
C GLY A 87 6.58 -20.97 13.74
N ILE A 88 6.65 -19.89 14.53
CA ILE A 88 5.46 -19.19 15.03
C ILE A 88 5.02 -18.12 14.04
N GLY A 89 3.71 -18.07 13.81
CA GLY A 89 3.01 -16.98 13.14
C GLY A 89 1.95 -16.35 14.04
N ALA A 90 1.50 -15.17 13.69
CA ALA A 90 0.40 -14.49 14.37
C ALA A 90 -0.40 -13.64 13.38
N PHE A 91 -1.70 -13.53 13.62
CA PHE A 91 -2.52 -12.48 13.04
C PHE A 91 -2.86 -11.44 14.11
N ASP A 92 -2.93 -10.16 13.71
CA ASP A 92 -3.30 -9.03 14.55
C ASP A 92 -4.36 -8.20 13.83
N ILE A 93 -5.53 -8.03 14.45
CA ILE A 93 -6.68 -7.33 13.88
C ILE A 93 -6.94 -6.11 14.74
N ASP A 94 -6.59 -4.94 14.23
CA ASP A 94 -6.74 -3.69 14.94
C ASP A 94 -8.20 -3.21 14.91
N HIS A 95 -8.64 -2.63 16.04
CA HIS A 95 -9.95 -1.97 16.18
C HIS A 95 -11.15 -2.80 15.69
N CYS A 96 -11.12 -4.11 15.88
CA CYS A 96 -12.11 -5.03 15.33
C CYS A 96 -13.29 -5.31 16.29
N ILE A 97 -13.20 -4.90 17.54
CA ILE A 97 -14.27 -5.03 18.55
C ILE A 97 -14.99 -3.69 18.63
N ARG A 98 -16.30 -3.69 18.31
CA ARG A 98 -17.15 -2.51 18.36
C ARG A 98 -17.51 -2.16 19.81
N GLU A 99 -18.08 -0.99 20.03
CA GLU A 99 -18.50 -0.55 21.38
C GLU A 99 -19.55 -1.45 22.02
N ASP A 100 -20.42 -2.07 21.21
CA ASP A 100 -21.41 -3.06 21.66
C ASP A 100 -20.81 -4.46 21.93
N GLY A 101 -19.49 -4.62 21.72
CA GLY A 101 -18.78 -5.88 21.88
C GLY A 101 -18.83 -6.82 20.68
N SER A 102 -19.56 -6.48 19.63
CA SER A 102 -19.61 -7.25 18.40
C SER A 102 -18.30 -7.12 17.61
N LEU A 103 -18.04 -8.10 16.74
CA LEU A 103 -16.88 -8.08 15.85
C LEU A 103 -17.24 -7.41 14.52
N ASN A 104 -16.22 -6.82 13.88
CA ASN A 104 -16.33 -6.44 12.49
C ASN A 104 -16.19 -7.67 11.57
N ASP A 105 -16.51 -7.51 10.30
CA ASP A 105 -16.54 -8.60 9.31
C ASP A 105 -15.17 -9.24 9.09
N VAL A 106 -14.09 -8.45 9.19
CA VAL A 106 -12.73 -8.95 9.07
C VAL A 106 -12.41 -9.93 10.20
N ALA A 107 -12.69 -9.55 11.44
CA ALA A 107 -12.46 -10.42 12.58
C ALA A 107 -13.36 -11.66 12.56
N ALA A 108 -14.62 -11.53 12.15
CA ALA A 108 -15.52 -12.66 11.99
C ALA A 108 -14.97 -13.66 10.94
N SER A 109 -14.45 -13.16 9.81
CA SER A 109 -13.85 -13.97 8.75
C SER A 109 -12.57 -14.68 9.23
N VAL A 110 -11.63 -13.94 9.85
CA VAL A 110 -10.37 -14.52 10.35
C VAL A 110 -10.63 -15.59 11.41
N LEU A 111 -11.54 -15.33 12.35
CA LEU A 111 -11.93 -16.30 13.38
C LEU A 111 -12.68 -17.51 12.82
N GLY A 112 -13.39 -17.35 11.71
CA GLY A 112 -14.00 -18.43 10.96
C GLY A 112 -13.00 -19.31 10.24
N ILE A 113 -11.90 -18.75 9.76
CA ILE A 113 -10.78 -19.46 9.12
C ILE A 113 -10.00 -20.26 10.19
N PHE A 114 -9.55 -19.61 11.26
CA PHE A 114 -8.80 -20.25 12.34
C PHE A 114 -9.74 -20.66 13.51
N LYS A 115 -10.60 -21.65 13.27
CA LYS A 115 -11.67 -22.03 14.21
C LYS A 115 -11.17 -22.46 15.59
N ASP A 116 -10.06 -23.19 15.65
CA ASP A 116 -9.53 -23.81 16.85
C ASP A 116 -8.35 -23.04 17.47
N ALA A 117 -8.00 -21.89 16.90
CA ALA A 117 -6.88 -21.10 17.39
C ALA A 117 -7.23 -20.38 18.69
N TYR A 118 -6.28 -20.34 19.60
CA TYR A 118 -6.29 -19.42 20.73
C TYR A 118 -6.29 -17.98 20.25
N VAL A 119 -7.23 -17.19 20.78
CA VAL A 119 -7.36 -15.77 20.44
C VAL A 119 -7.45 -14.96 21.73
N GLU A 120 -6.70 -13.86 21.78
CA GLU A 120 -6.70 -12.92 22.90
C GLU A 120 -7.04 -11.50 22.46
N ARG A 121 -7.46 -10.67 23.40
CA ARG A 121 -7.62 -9.24 23.19
C ARG A 121 -6.25 -8.57 23.13
N SER A 122 -6.08 -7.62 22.23
CA SER A 122 -4.89 -6.77 22.15
C SER A 122 -4.73 -5.91 23.42
N PRO A 123 -3.55 -5.33 23.68
CA PRO A 123 -3.34 -4.47 24.87
C PRO A 123 -4.26 -3.25 24.95
N SER A 124 -4.83 -2.78 23.83
CA SER A 124 -5.83 -1.70 23.82
C SER A 124 -7.22 -2.17 24.21
N GLY A 125 -7.48 -3.50 24.15
CA GLY A 125 -8.80 -4.09 24.40
C GLY A 125 -9.74 -4.05 23.19
N THR A 126 -9.42 -3.32 22.13
CA THR A 126 -10.28 -3.11 20.94
C THR A 126 -9.91 -3.98 19.75
N GLY A 127 -8.76 -4.64 19.78
CA GLY A 127 -8.29 -5.56 18.75
C GLY A 127 -8.21 -6.99 19.22
N LEU A 128 -8.05 -7.91 18.28
CA LEU A 128 -7.85 -9.35 18.51
C LEU A 128 -6.55 -9.84 17.91
N ARG A 129 -5.97 -10.86 18.55
CA ARG A 129 -4.75 -11.51 18.09
C ARG A 129 -4.84 -13.01 18.30
N GLY A 130 -4.38 -13.77 17.30
CA GLY A 130 -4.24 -15.21 17.41
C GLY A 130 -2.88 -15.67 16.94
N PHE A 131 -2.53 -16.89 17.34
CA PHE A 131 -1.23 -17.49 17.07
C PHE A 131 -1.42 -18.85 16.37
N PHE A 132 -0.47 -19.21 15.53
CA PHE A 132 -0.45 -20.46 14.79
C PHE A 132 0.99 -20.87 14.48
N HIS A 133 1.20 -22.13 14.11
CA HIS A 133 2.48 -22.60 13.61
C HIS A 133 2.56 -22.46 12.09
N VAL A 134 3.76 -22.20 11.61
CA VAL A 134 4.12 -22.07 10.19
C VAL A 134 5.16 -23.12 9.87
N ASP A 135 4.94 -23.90 8.83
CA ASP A 135 5.88 -24.90 8.38
C ASP A 135 7.18 -24.24 7.90
N ALA A 136 8.32 -24.90 8.13
CA ALA A 136 9.63 -24.35 7.86
C ALA A 136 9.91 -24.08 6.37
N ASP A 137 9.23 -24.79 5.49
CA ASP A 137 9.30 -24.71 4.03
C ASP A 137 8.25 -23.77 3.44
N PHE A 138 7.40 -23.15 4.28
CA PHE A 138 6.40 -22.20 3.81
C PHE A 138 7.05 -20.95 3.21
N ASN A 139 6.81 -20.72 1.94
CA ASN A 139 7.34 -19.55 1.23
C ASN A 139 6.29 -18.44 1.16
N PHE A 140 6.54 -17.36 1.89
CA PHE A 140 5.71 -16.17 1.86
C PHE A 140 6.22 -15.16 0.83
N ASP A 141 5.44 -14.97 -0.24
CA ASP A 141 5.75 -14.00 -1.29
C ASP A 141 5.16 -12.62 -0.97
N LYS A 142 6.03 -11.67 -0.60
CA LYS A 142 5.68 -10.28 -0.31
C LYS A 142 5.18 -9.51 -1.53
N THR A 143 5.40 -10.00 -2.73
CA THR A 143 4.90 -9.38 -3.96
C THR A 143 3.42 -9.70 -4.17
N ILE A 144 2.98 -10.88 -3.70
CA ILE A 144 1.60 -11.36 -3.83
C ILE A 144 0.76 -10.94 -2.62
N TYR A 145 1.34 -10.99 -1.40
CA TYR A 145 0.58 -10.79 -0.17
C TYR A 145 1.06 -9.58 0.64
N TYR A 146 0.13 -8.93 1.32
CA TYR A 146 0.44 -7.94 2.33
C TYR A 146 0.92 -8.61 3.62
N ILE A 147 1.89 -8.01 4.31
CA ILE A 147 2.16 -8.27 5.73
C ILE A 147 1.18 -7.45 6.59
N ASN A 148 0.90 -6.22 6.14
CA ASN A 148 -0.03 -5.29 6.78
C ASN A 148 -1.01 -4.80 5.73
N ASN A 149 -2.26 -5.22 5.83
CA ASN A 149 -3.36 -4.71 5.02
C ASN A 149 -4.06 -3.59 5.81
N ARG A 150 -3.57 -2.36 5.62
CA ARG A 150 -4.07 -1.18 6.34
C ARG A 150 -5.55 -0.91 6.09
N THR A 151 -6.08 -1.27 4.94
CA THR A 151 -7.50 -1.09 4.60
C THR A 151 -8.40 -1.96 5.47
N LEU A 152 -7.93 -3.16 5.80
CA LEU A 152 -8.67 -4.11 6.64
C LEU A 152 -8.28 -4.01 8.13
N GLY A 153 -7.22 -3.28 8.47
CA GLY A 153 -6.65 -3.27 9.82
C GLY A 153 -6.10 -4.64 10.23
N LEU A 154 -5.63 -5.44 9.27
CA LEU A 154 -5.15 -6.80 9.47
C LEU A 154 -3.66 -6.91 9.20
N GLU A 155 -2.90 -7.41 10.17
CA GLU A 155 -1.49 -7.74 10.04
C GLU A 155 -1.27 -9.24 10.21
N VAL A 156 -0.34 -9.80 9.42
CA VAL A 156 0.07 -11.21 9.52
C VAL A 156 1.58 -11.26 9.70
N TYR A 157 2.02 -11.88 10.78
CA TYR A 157 3.43 -12.04 11.13
C TYR A 157 3.81 -13.50 10.97
N LEU A 158 4.89 -13.77 10.22
CA LEU A 158 5.31 -15.12 9.89
C LEU A 158 6.80 -15.29 10.20
N ALA A 159 7.14 -16.40 10.86
CA ALA A 159 8.54 -16.79 11.07
C ALA A 159 9.28 -16.86 9.71
N GLY A 160 10.49 -16.33 9.67
CA GLY A 160 11.30 -16.28 8.44
C GLY A 160 10.94 -15.13 7.47
N ALA A 161 9.69 -14.69 7.44
CA ALA A 161 9.23 -13.62 6.55
C ALA A 161 9.22 -12.23 7.20
N THR A 162 9.03 -12.15 8.53
CA THR A 162 8.97 -10.89 9.28
C THR A 162 9.93 -10.88 10.46
N ASN A 163 10.66 -9.77 10.65
CA ASN A 163 11.47 -9.53 11.84
C ASN A 163 10.68 -8.64 12.82
N ARG A 164 9.71 -9.21 13.50
CA ARG A 164 8.81 -8.49 14.40
C ARG A 164 8.72 -9.16 15.75
N PHE A 165 8.32 -8.39 16.76
CA PHE A 165 7.75 -8.95 17.99
C PHE A 165 6.26 -8.64 18.01
N VAL A 166 5.50 -9.53 18.64
CA VAL A 166 4.06 -9.43 18.79
C VAL A 166 3.75 -9.45 20.28
N THR A 167 2.92 -8.52 20.75
CA THR A 167 2.57 -8.47 22.18
C THR A 167 1.66 -9.65 22.54
N VAL A 168 1.81 -10.14 23.77
CA VAL A 168 0.98 -11.23 24.35
C VAL A 168 0.36 -10.71 25.62
N THR A 169 -0.94 -10.91 25.79
CA THR A 169 -1.70 -10.40 26.92
C THR A 169 -2.25 -11.48 27.84
N GLY A 170 -2.54 -12.66 27.31
CA GLY A 170 -3.31 -13.69 28.02
C GLY A 170 -4.76 -13.28 28.32
N ASN A 171 -5.22 -12.12 27.81
CA ASN A 171 -6.60 -11.68 27.94
C ASN A 171 -7.46 -12.43 26.92
N LYS A 172 -7.72 -13.67 27.24
CA LYS A 172 -8.40 -14.63 26.37
C LYS A 172 -9.74 -14.10 25.87
N TYR A 173 -9.91 -14.09 24.55
CA TYR A 173 -11.17 -13.87 23.86
C TYR A 173 -11.83 -15.20 23.49
N ARG A 174 -11.04 -16.15 22.99
CA ARG A 174 -11.47 -17.51 22.64
C ARG A 174 -10.44 -18.53 23.14
N GLU A 175 -10.91 -19.61 23.73
CA GLU A 175 -10.11 -20.79 24.06
C GLU A 175 -9.67 -21.47 22.79
N GLY A 176 -8.49 -22.07 22.78
CA GLY A 176 -7.98 -22.80 21.62
C GLY A 176 -6.51 -23.18 21.78
N ASN A 177 -5.97 -23.75 20.72
CA ASN A 177 -4.58 -24.17 20.60
C ASN A 177 -3.77 -23.15 19.78
N VAL A 178 -2.48 -23.44 19.59
CA VAL A 178 -1.65 -22.83 18.56
C VAL A 178 -1.58 -23.83 17.39
N PRO A 179 -2.52 -23.78 16.44
CA PRO A 179 -2.65 -24.83 15.43
C PRO A 179 -1.55 -24.74 14.37
N THR A 180 -1.18 -25.89 13.80
CA THR A 180 -0.48 -25.98 12.54
C THR A 180 -1.52 -26.20 11.45
N ASP A 181 -2.06 -25.13 10.90
CA ASP A 181 -3.14 -25.16 9.89
C ASP A 181 -2.73 -24.35 8.67
N MET A 182 -1.90 -24.96 7.82
CA MET A 182 -1.41 -24.32 6.61
C MET A 182 -2.52 -24.04 5.59
N PRO A 183 -3.55 -24.89 5.41
CA PRO A 183 -4.73 -24.52 4.62
C PRO A 183 -5.47 -23.29 5.12
N ALA A 184 -5.62 -23.13 6.45
CA ALA A 184 -6.21 -21.92 7.03
C ALA A 184 -5.35 -20.68 6.78
N LEU A 185 -4.01 -20.80 6.96
CA LEU A 185 -3.09 -19.72 6.64
C LEU A 185 -3.18 -19.33 5.16
N GLN A 186 -3.17 -20.29 4.25
CA GLN A 186 -3.29 -20.02 2.82
C GLN A 186 -4.64 -19.35 2.49
N THR A 187 -5.74 -19.81 3.10
CA THR A 187 -7.06 -19.19 2.94
C THR A 187 -7.07 -17.74 3.43
N LEU A 188 -6.47 -17.47 4.60
CA LEU A 188 -6.33 -16.10 5.12
C LEU A 188 -5.57 -15.20 4.14
N LEU A 189 -4.45 -15.70 3.62
CA LEU A 189 -3.61 -14.95 2.68
C LEU A 189 -4.36 -14.67 1.38
N ASP A 190 -5.01 -15.66 0.79
CA ASP A 190 -5.70 -15.51 -0.50
C ASP A 190 -6.95 -14.63 -0.42
N THR A 191 -7.68 -14.67 0.70
CA THR A 191 -8.94 -13.94 0.83
C THR A 191 -8.78 -12.52 1.36
N LEU A 192 -7.86 -12.30 2.32
CA LEU A 192 -7.77 -11.03 3.05
C LEU A 192 -6.42 -10.31 2.90
N MET A 193 -5.36 -11.04 2.57
CA MET A 193 -4.02 -10.47 2.48
C MET A 193 -3.46 -10.40 1.07
N LYS A 194 -4.16 -10.97 0.09
CA LYS A 194 -3.76 -10.89 -1.31
C LYS A 194 -3.79 -9.45 -1.77
N ARG A 195 -2.69 -9.01 -2.34
CA ARG A 195 -2.65 -7.72 -3.00
C ARG A 195 -3.67 -7.77 -4.13
N LYS A 196 -4.51 -6.75 -4.22
CA LYS A 196 -5.29 -6.58 -5.46
C LYS A 196 -4.27 -6.71 -6.57
N SER A 197 -4.46 -7.63 -7.50
CA SER A 197 -3.62 -7.73 -8.69
C SER A 197 -3.45 -6.30 -9.17
N GLN A 198 -2.26 -5.74 -9.02
CA GLN A 198 -1.92 -4.69 -9.93
C GLN A 198 -2.06 -5.40 -11.26
N VAL A 199 -2.99 -4.92 -12.08
CA VAL A 199 -2.97 -5.25 -13.49
C VAL A 199 -1.50 -5.08 -13.83
N VAL A 200 -0.80 -6.22 -14.02
CA VAL A 200 0.58 -6.18 -14.50
C VAL A 200 0.40 -5.43 -15.78
N ASN A 201 0.82 -4.17 -15.78
CA ASN A 201 0.81 -3.38 -17.00
C ASN A 201 1.53 -4.26 -18.00
N THR A 202 0.79 -4.69 -19.00
CA THR A 202 1.37 -5.25 -20.19
C THR A 202 2.57 -4.38 -20.48
N HIS A 203 3.78 -4.96 -20.30
CA HIS A 203 5.08 -4.43 -20.58
C HIS A 203 5.02 -2.99 -21.14
N ILE A 204 5.18 -1.99 -20.27
CA ILE A 204 5.67 -0.71 -20.77
C ILE A 204 7.10 -1.07 -21.16
N GLU A 205 7.35 -1.23 -22.46
CA GLU A 205 8.71 -1.33 -22.96
C GLU A 205 9.44 -0.09 -22.47
N PRO A 206 10.54 -0.26 -21.70
CA PRO A 206 11.30 0.89 -21.21
C PRO A 206 11.70 1.73 -22.43
N CYS A 207 11.27 2.98 -22.48
CA CYS A 207 11.59 3.86 -23.58
C CYS A 207 11.88 5.25 -23.02
N SER A 208 13.12 5.68 -23.17
CA SER A 208 13.53 7.04 -22.88
C SER A 208 13.25 7.90 -24.11
N TYR A 209 12.22 8.73 -24.04
CA TYR A 209 11.88 9.71 -25.08
C TYR A 209 12.58 11.05 -24.87
N LEU A 210 13.11 11.32 -23.67
CA LEU A 210 13.70 12.58 -23.26
C LEU A 210 15.15 12.37 -22.82
N SER A 211 16.01 13.34 -23.11
CA SER A 211 17.33 13.44 -22.47
C SER A 211 17.20 13.73 -20.96
N ASP A 212 18.28 13.58 -20.20
CA ASP A 212 18.27 13.86 -18.75
C ASP A 212 17.91 15.34 -18.47
N GLU A 213 18.38 16.27 -19.31
CA GLU A 213 18.08 17.71 -19.22
C GLU A 213 16.60 18.00 -19.50
N GLU A 214 16.04 17.37 -20.54
CA GLU A 214 14.63 17.53 -20.89
C GLU A 214 13.71 16.95 -19.80
N VAL A 215 14.09 15.82 -19.20
CA VAL A 215 13.37 15.27 -18.03
C VAL A 215 13.30 16.30 -16.90
N LEU A 216 14.43 16.92 -16.56
CA LEU A 216 14.48 17.93 -15.49
C LEU A 216 13.65 19.17 -15.85
N GLU A 217 13.70 19.62 -17.09
CA GLU A 217 12.95 20.77 -17.57
C GLU A 217 11.44 20.53 -17.54
N HIS A 218 11.00 19.43 -18.18
CA HIS A 218 9.56 19.10 -18.26
C HIS A 218 8.99 18.78 -16.88
N ALA A 219 9.69 17.96 -16.08
CA ALA A 219 9.25 17.63 -14.74
C ALA A 219 9.18 18.87 -13.85
N GLY A 220 10.15 19.77 -13.92
CA GLY A 220 10.19 21.01 -13.15
C GLY A 220 9.07 22.00 -13.52
N LYS A 221 8.59 21.99 -14.78
CA LYS A 221 7.47 22.82 -15.24
C LYS A 221 6.09 22.21 -14.99
N SER A 222 6.02 20.95 -14.55
CA SER A 222 4.77 20.24 -14.34
C SER A 222 4.01 20.76 -13.10
N ALA A 223 2.76 20.36 -12.94
CA ALA A 223 1.95 20.67 -11.75
C ALA A 223 2.61 20.25 -10.43
N ASN A 224 3.44 19.20 -10.44
CA ASN A 224 4.23 18.72 -9.31
C ASN A 224 5.71 19.16 -9.39
N GLY A 225 6.03 20.15 -10.23
CA GLY A 225 7.40 20.56 -10.52
C GLY A 225 8.16 21.06 -9.31
N GLU A 226 7.54 21.86 -8.44
CA GLU A 226 8.15 22.31 -7.18
C GLU A 226 8.61 21.12 -6.33
N ARG A 227 7.75 20.13 -6.16
CA ARG A 227 8.08 18.93 -5.38
C ARG A 227 9.17 18.08 -6.04
N PHE A 228 9.15 17.96 -7.38
CA PHE A 228 10.17 17.25 -8.13
C PHE A 228 11.54 17.93 -7.97
N MET A 229 11.60 19.25 -8.12
CA MET A 229 12.83 20.01 -7.96
C MET A 229 13.33 20.00 -6.51
N ASP A 230 12.44 20.09 -5.52
CA ASP A 230 12.82 19.92 -4.12
C ASP A 230 13.52 18.56 -3.85
N TYR A 231 13.02 17.48 -4.45
CA TYR A 231 13.72 16.19 -4.35
C TYR A 231 15.06 16.23 -5.09
N TYR A 232 15.08 16.76 -6.31
CA TYR A 232 16.32 16.84 -7.09
C TYR A 232 17.41 17.65 -6.36
N GLU A 233 17.04 18.70 -5.66
CA GLU A 233 17.94 19.54 -4.83
C GLU A 233 18.25 18.92 -3.45
N GLY A 234 17.58 17.85 -3.05
CA GLY A 234 17.77 17.21 -1.74
C GLY A 234 16.95 17.76 -0.59
N ASN A 235 15.93 18.60 -0.88
CA ASN A 235 15.05 19.25 0.12
C ASN A 235 13.87 18.35 0.53
N TRP A 236 14.06 17.03 0.56
CA TRP A 236 13.06 16.02 0.81
C TRP A 236 12.36 16.11 2.17
N GLN A 237 13.00 16.76 3.17
CA GLN A 237 12.49 16.88 4.54
C GLN A 237 11.18 17.70 4.61
N LYS A 238 10.83 18.44 3.56
CA LYS A 238 9.53 19.11 3.43
C LYS A 238 8.36 18.10 3.38
N TYR A 239 8.60 16.87 2.90
CA TYR A 239 7.55 15.93 2.54
C TYR A 239 7.59 14.63 3.36
N PHE A 240 8.74 14.21 3.88
CA PHE A 240 8.92 12.94 4.57
C PHE A 240 9.75 13.06 5.83
N ASP A 241 9.45 12.19 6.80
CA ASP A 241 10.22 12.09 8.05
C ASP A 241 11.52 11.30 7.90
N ASN A 242 11.65 10.49 6.85
CA ASN A 242 12.86 9.72 6.57
C ASN A 242 13.18 9.70 5.07
N GLN A 243 14.48 9.64 4.78
CA GLN A 243 14.98 9.73 3.41
C GLN A 243 14.62 8.48 2.56
N SER A 244 14.40 7.31 3.17
CA SER A 244 14.06 6.12 2.38
C SER A 244 12.66 6.18 1.77
N ASP A 245 11.71 6.82 2.45
CA ASP A 245 10.37 7.08 1.89
C ASP A 245 10.44 8.19 0.83
N ALA A 246 11.32 9.18 1.05
CA ALA A 246 11.59 10.23 0.07
C ALA A 246 12.26 9.67 -1.21
N ASP A 247 13.23 8.73 -1.06
CA ASP A 247 13.84 8.04 -2.20
C ASP A 247 12.73 7.41 -3.08
N MET A 248 11.78 6.69 -2.49
CA MET A 248 10.68 6.07 -3.23
C MET A 248 9.74 7.09 -3.86
N GLY A 249 9.49 8.22 -3.18
CA GLY A 249 8.69 9.32 -3.72
C GLY A 249 9.31 9.93 -4.97
N PHE A 250 10.62 10.21 -4.94
CA PHE A 250 11.36 10.75 -6.08
C PHE A 250 11.46 9.75 -7.22
N LEU A 251 11.81 8.48 -6.92
CA LEU A 251 11.89 7.41 -7.91
C LEU A 251 10.58 7.15 -8.64
N SER A 252 9.44 7.26 -7.94
CA SER A 252 8.13 7.13 -8.60
C SER A 252 7.87 8.25 -9.62
N MET A 253 8.35 9.48 -9.35
CA MET A 253 8.28 10.57 -10.32
C MET A 253 9.26 10.36 -11.49
N LEU A 254 10.48 9.91 -11.20
CA LEU A 254 11.47 9.59 -12.25
C LEU A 254 10.99 8.44 -13.14
N ALA A 255 10.38 7.38 -12.58
CA ALA A 255 9.84 6.27 -13.38
C ALA A 255 8.80 6.76 -14.41
N PHE A 256 7.96 7.73 -14.05
CA PHE A 256 7.01 8.36 -14.98
C PHE A 256 7.71 9.15 -16.06
N TRP A 257 8.64 10.04 -15.69
CA TRP A 257 9.28 10.96 -16.63
C TRP A 257 10.32 10.30 -17.53
N CYS A 258 11.02 9.28 -17.03
CA CYS A 258 12.04 8.53 -17.78
C CYS A 258 11.47 7.33 -18.53
N GLY A 259 10.15 7.20 -18.68
CA GLY A 259 9.55 6.08 -19.41
C GLY A 259 9.94 4.70 -18.85
N CYS A 260 10.13 4.59 -17.52
CA CYS A 260 10.59 3.38 -16.85
C CYS A 260 12.01 2.90 -17.24
N ASP A 261 12.83 3.74 -17.86
CA ASP A 261 14.25 3.43 -18.15
C ASP A 261 15.07 3.45 -16.85
N GLU A 262 15.44 2.26 -16.36
CA GLU A 262 16.16 2.08 -15.11
C GLU A 262 17.54 2.76 -15.12
N GLU A 263 18.22 2.79 -16.27
CA GLU A 263 19.53 3.41 -16.40
C GLU A 263 19.44 4.93 -16.35
N GLN A 264 18.46 5.53 -17.01
CA GLN A 264 18.22 6.96 -16.95
C GLN A 264 17.81 7.40 -15.55
N ILE A 265 16.94 6.63 -14.89
CA ILE A 265 16.53 6.88 -13.50
C ILE A 265 17.74 6.89 -12.57
N ASP A 266 18.65 5.90 -12.70
CA ASP A 266 19.88 5.83 -11.86
C ASP A 266 20.79 7.03 -12.13
N ARG A 267 20.99 7.42 -13.40
CA ARG A 267 21.82 8.58 -13.75
C ARG A 267 21.29 9.87 -13.13
N ILE A 268 19.99 10.16 -13.30
CA ILE A 268 19.39 11.39 -12.74
C ILE A 268 19.40 11.36 -11.23
N PHE A 269 19.10 10.20 -10.59
CA PHE A 269 19.16 10.09 -9.14
C PHE A 269 20.57 10.38 -8.60
N ARG A 270 21.62 9.88 -9.26
CA ARG A 270 23.01 10.08 -8.85
C ARG A 270 23.47 11.53 -8.93
N THR A 271 22.89 12.33 -9.82
CA THR A 271 23.21 13.77 -9.94
C THR A 271 22.40 14.63 -8.97
N SER A 272 21.41 14.06 -8.30
CA SER A 272 20.54 14.79 -7.38
C SER A 272 21.13 14.91 -5.97
N GLY A 273 20.64 15.88 -5.20
CA GLY A 273 20.92 16.02 -3.76
C GLY A 273 20.36 14.90 -2.89
N MET A 274 19.60 13.95 -3.48
CA MET A 274 19.14 12.74 -2.80
C MET A 274 20.23 11.68 -2.70
N MET A 275 21.30 11.77 -3.53
CA MET A 275 22.37 10.78 -3.56
C MET A 275 23.10 10.64 -2.23
N ARG A 276 23.35 9.41 -1.82
CA ARG A 276 24.06 9.07 -0.57
C ARG A 276 24.71 7.70 -0.63
N PRO A 277 25.71 7.38 0.22
CA PRO A 277 26.43 6.09 0.19
C PRO A 277 25.56 4.85 0.34
N LYS A 278 24.34 4.97 0.91
CA LYS A 278 23.38 3.86 0.97
C LYS A 278 22.94 3.38 -0.40
N TRP A 279 23.00 4.23 -1.43
CA TRP A 279 22.58 3.92 -2.79
C TRP A 279 23.30 2.71 -3.37
N ASP A 280 24.63 2.68 -3.18
CA ASP A 280 25.52 1.61 -3.68
C ASP A 280 25.71 0.46 -2.70
N ARG A 281 25.02 0.50 -1.55
CA ARG A 281 25.15 -0.55 -0.54
C ARG A 281 24.58 -1.87 -1.06
N GLN A 282 25.38 -2.94 -0.99
CA GLN A 282 24.97 -4.28 -1.38
C GLN A 282 23.83 -4.82 -0.51
N GLN A 283 22.79 -5.34 -1.17
CA GLN A 283 21.60 -5.91 -0.54
C GLN A 283 21.00 -6.98 -1.48
N ALA A 284 20.81 -8.20 -0.99
CA ALA A 284 20.17 -9.30 -1.74
C ALA A 284 20.77 -9.53 -3.15
N GLY A 285 22.11 -9.51 -3.27
CA GLY A 285 22.80 -9.77 -4.54
C GLY A 285 22.87 -8.59 -5.52
N THR A 286 22.38 -7.42 -5.15
CA THR A 286 22.41 -6.19 -5.95
C THR A 286 22.54 -4.97 -5.02
N THR A 287 22.33 -3.74 -5.53
CA THR A 287 22.42 -2.53 -4.69
C THR A 287 21.04 -2.09 -4.17
N TYR A 288 21.04 -1.30 -3.09
CA TYR A 288 19.82 -0.64 -2.60
C TYR A 288 19.15 0.21 -3.69
N GLY A 289 19.95 0.95 -4.47
CA GLY A 289 19.46 1.76 -5.58
C GLY A 289 18.73 0.93 -6.63
N ALA A 290 19.37 -0.15 -7.11
CA ALA A 290 18.76 -1.02 -8.12
C ALA A 290 17.45 -1.68 -7.64
N ILE A 291 17.37 -2.09 -6.35
CA ILE A 291 16.12 -2.61 -5.78
C ILE A 291 15.05 -1.53 -5.75
N SER A 292 15.42 -0.30 -5.35
CA SER A 292 14.48 0.81 -5.22
C SER A 292 13.94 1.26 -6.59
N ILE A 293 14.80 1.31 -7.62
CA ILE A 293 14.39 1.62 -9.00
C ILE A 293 13.41 0.55 -9.51
N ARG A 294 13.74 -0.74 -9.41
CA ARG A 294 12.83 -1.81 -9.84
C ARG A 294 11.47 -1.74 -9.16
N ASN A 295 11.45 -1.41 -7.86
CA ASN A 295 10.20 -1.23 -7.14
C ASN A 295 9.39 -0.04 -7.69
N ALA A 296 10.03 1.07 -8.01
CA ALA A 296 9.36 2.24 -8.59
C ALA A 296 8.83 1.93 -10.00
N VAL A 297 9.64 1.33 -10.86
CA VAL A 297 9.27 0.91 -12.22
C VAL A 297 8.12 -0.11 -12.18
N SER A 298 8.20 -1.13 -11.32
CA SER A 298 7.13 -2.14 -11.20
C SER A 298 5.79 -1.58 -10.73
N THR A 299 5.78 -0.43 -10.08
CA THR A 299 4.57 0.25 -9.59
C THR A 299 4.12 1.41 -10.49
N CYS A 300 4.91 1.76 -11.49
CA CYS A 300 4.61 2.81 -12.45
C CYS A 300 3.42 2.40 -13.33
N ARG A 301 2.38 3.23 -13.39
CA ARG A 301 1.13 2.92 -14.13
C ARG A 301 0.98 3.73 -15.40
N ALA A 302 1.78 4.77 -15.57
CA ALA A 302 1.78 5.65 -16.73
C ALA A 302 3.16 6.24 -16.90
N ILE A 303 3.55 6.52 -18.13
CA ILE A 303 4.80 7.22 -18.47
C ILE A 303 4.48 8.51 -19.18
N TYR A 304 5.42 9.46 -19.12
CA TYR A 304 5.35 10.65 -19.95
C TYR A 304 5.64 10.29 -21.39
N LEU A 305 4.72 10.66 -22.28
CA LEU A 305 4.89 10.58 -23.72
C LEU A 305 4.99 12.02 -24.24
N PRO A 306 6.13 12.44 -24.83
CA PRO A 306 6.19 13.74 -25.48
C PRO A 306 5.20 13.73 -26.64
N VAL A 307 4.26 14.64 -26.63
CA VAL A 307 3.33 14.83 -27.75
C VAL A 307 4.03 15.83 -28.70
N ASP A 308 4.45 15.36 -29.87
CA ASP A 308 4.89 16.29 -30.92
C ASP A 308 3.66 17.11 -31.34
N PRO A 309 3.73 18.45 -31.33
CA PRO A 309 2.65 19.27 -31.86
C PRO A 309 2.27 18.93 -33.31
N GLN A 310 3.17 18.30 -34.06
CA GLN A 310 2.89 17.82 -35.42
C GLN A 310 2.11 16.51 -35.41
N ASP A 311 2.29 15.64 -34.40
CA ASP A 311 1.49 14.40 -34.22
C ASP A 311 0.02 14.71 -33.98
N ILE A 312 -0.31 15.87 -33.42
CA ILE A 312 -1.71 16.30 -33.25
C ILE A 312 -2.35 16.69 -34.58
N THR A 313 -1.57 17.18 -35.53
CA THR A 313 -2.06 17.50 -36.86
C THR A 313 -2.13 16.27 -37.76
N ASP A 314 -1.23 15.31 -37.61
CA ASP A 314 -1.23 14.06 -38.38
C ASP A 314 -2.25 13.03 -37.86
N ALA A 315 -2.62 13.10 -36.58
CA ALA A 315 -3.70 12.27 -36.05
C ALA A 315 -5.08 12.56 -36.68
N GLY A 316 -5.23 13.70 -37.34
CA GLY A 316 -6.41 14.03 -38.17
C GLY A 316 -6.48 13.19 -39.46
N ASP A 317 -5.36 12.69 -39.94
CA ASP A 317 -5.29 11.94 -41.22
C ASP A 317 -5.41 10.41 -41.06
N GLU A 318 -5.29 9.86 -39.81
CA GLU A 318 -5.34 8.42 -39.57
C GLU A 318 -6.75 7.88 -39.18
N PHE A 319 -7.78 8.72 -39.06
CA PHE A 319 -9.14 8.25 -38.84
C PHE A 319 -9.81 7.83 -40.14
N LYS A 320 -9.26 6.81 -40.80
CA LYS A 320 -9.96 6.12 -41.88
C LYS A 320 -10.73 4.93 -41.29
N ASN A 321 -12.01 4.75 -41.71
CA ASN A 321 -12.74 3.54 -41.40
C ASN A 321 -12.03 2.33 -42.06
N LEU A 322 -12.41 1.11 -41.67
CA LEU A 322 -11.82 -0.12 -42.24
C LEU A 322 -11.91 -0.24 -43.76
N ASP A 323 -12.69 0.61 -44.39
CA ASP A 323 -12.89 0.72 -45.88
C ASP A 323 -12.10 1.88 -46.50
N GLY A 324 -11.33 2.65 -45.74
CA GLY A 324 -10.43 3.70 -46.22
C GLY A 324 -11.10 5.06 -46.50
N GLU A 325 -12.35 5.27 -46.05
CA GLU A 325 -13.03 6.56 -46.14
C GLU A 325 -12.78 7.42 -44.90
N GLU A 326 -12.55 8.73 -45.11
CA GLU A 326 -12.44 9.70 -44.01
C GLU A 326 -13.75 9.75 -43.21
N VAL A 327 -13.68 9.46 -41.94
CA VAL A 327 -14.79 9.73 -41.00
C VAL A 327 -14.58 11.13 -40.45
N ASP A 328 -15.38 12.07 -40.91
CA ASP A 328 -15.44 13.42 -40.34
C ASP A 328 -15.95 13.32 -38.89
N TYR A 329 -15.02 13.22 -37.95
CA TYR A 329 -15.30 13.16 -36.51
C TYR A 329 -15.35 14.60 -35.99
N ASN A 330 -16.31 15.35 -36.47
CA ASN A 330 -16.70 16.61 -35.86
C ASN A 330 -17.84 16.30 -34.87
N PRO A 331 -17.57 16.11 -33.56
CA PRO A 331 -18.62 15.89 -32.60
C PRO A 331 -19.52 17.13 -32.65
N ASP A 332 -20.80 16.93 -32.89
CA ASP A 332 -21.78 18.01 -32.89
C ASP A 332 -21.79 18.64 -31.49
N LEU A 333 -21.05 19.73 -31.34
CA LEU A 333 -20.91 20.49 -30.09
C LEU A 333 -22.28 20.94 -29.55
N SER A 334 -23.30 21.03 -30.41
CA SER A 334 -24.65 21.36 -30.01
C SER A 334 -25.29 20.23 -29.20
N GLN A 335 -25.09 18.96 -29.56
CA GLN A 335 -25.56 17.82 -28.78
C GLN A 335 -24.86 17.70 -27.43
N ILE A 336 -23.59 18.04 -27.39
CA ILE A 336 -22.80 18.06 -26.16
C ILE A 336 -23.35 19.10 -25.18
N LYS A 337 -23.59 20.31 -25.68
CA LYS A 337 -24.17 21.40 -24.89
C LYS A 337 -25.58 21.04 -24.40
N THR A 338 -26.40 20.48 -25.26
CA THR A 338 -27.77 20.02 -24.90
C THR A 338 -27.70 18.96 -23.79
N THR A 339 -26.80 17.97 -23.88
CA THR A 339 -26.64 16.93 -22.86
C THR A 339 -26.17 17.52 -21.52
N LEU A 340 -25.24 18.47 -21.51
CA LEU A 340 -24.78 19.14 -20.30
C LEU A 340 -25.88 20.01 -19.68
N ASP A 341 -26.68 20.71 -20.51
CA ASP A 341 -27.79 21.52 -20.05
C ASP A 341 -28.89 20.65 -19.43
N GLU A 342 -29.17 19.47 -20.00
CA GLU A 342 -30.09 18.47 -19.43
C GLU A 342 -29.60 17.87 -18.11
N MET A 343 -28.31 17.62 -17.98
CA MET A 343 -27.72 17.07 -16.75
C MET A 343 -27.70 18.07 -15.58
N GLN A 344 -27.74 19.36 -15.85
CA GLN A 344 -27.71 20.46 -14.87
C GLN A 344 -26.60 20.25 -13.80
N PRO A 345 -25.33 20.18 -14.18
CA PRO A 345 -24.27 19.75 -13.28
C PRO A 345 -24.07 20.64 -12.06
N GLN A 346 -24.46 21.91 -12.14
CA GLN A 346 -24.34 22.87 -11.02
C GLN A 346 -25.42 22.72 -9.94
N SER A 347 -26.57 22.15 -10.28
CA SER A 347 -27.72 22.03 -9.39
C SER A 347 -28.09 20.60 -9.02
N ASN A 348 -27.54 19.60 -9.72
CA ASN A 348 -27.82 18.19 -9.49
C ASN A 348 -27.01 17.67 -8.29
N PRO A 349 -27.65 17.24 -7.20
CA PRO A 349 -26.95 16.75 -6.01
C PRO A 349 -26.11 15.48 -6.25
N ARG A 350 -26.35 14.77 -7.37
CA ARG A 350 -25.56 13.61 -7.78
C ARG A 350 -24.14 14.00 -8.24
N TYR A 351 -23.93 15.25 -8.65
CA TYR A 351 -22.69 15.77 -9.21
C TYR A 351 -22.01 16.74 -8.25
N GLY A 352 -21.81 16.31 -6.99
CA GLY A 352 -21.08 17.10 -5.99
C GLY A 352 -19.67 17.47 -6.45
N ARG A 353 -19.09 18.50 -5.81
CA ARG A 353 -17.71 18.98 -6.12
C ARG A 353 -16.61 18.06 -5.55
N ASP A 354 -16.93 16.84 -5.16
CA ASP A 354 -16.00 15.82 -4.70
C ASP A 354 -15.68 14.80 -5.82
N GLU A 355 -14.74 13.92 -5.58
CA GLU A 355 -14.30 12.90 -6.54
C GLU A 355 -15.45 11.97 -6.97
N ILE A 356 -16.41 11.72 -6.07
CA ILE A 356 -17.58 10.86 -6.34
C ILE A 356 -18.56 11.58 -7.27
N GLY A 357 -18.81 12.85 -7.02
CA GLY A 357 -19.70 13.67 -7.85
C GLY A 357 -19.15 13.88 -9.26
N VAL A 358 -17.87 14.16 -9.38
CA VAL A 358 -17.16 14.24 -10.67
C VAL A 358 -17.19 12.90 -11.40
N GLY A 359 -16.96 11.78 -10.71
CA GLY A 359 -17.06 10.44 -11.27
C GLY A 359 -18.47 10.09 -11.76
N ASN A 360 -19.50 10.48 -11.03
CA ASN A 360 -20.89 10.30 -11.43
C ASN A 360 -21.26 11.12 -12.68
N MET A 361 -20.82 12.38 -12.71
CA MET A 361 -21.02 13.26 -13.87
C MET A 361 -20.36 12.67 -15.12
N PHE A 362 -19.11 12.20 -15.00
CA PHE A 362 -18.40 11.53 -16.07
C PHE A 362 -19.15 10.27 -16.56
N ALA A 363 -19.54 9.41 -15.63
CA ALA A 363 -20.24 8.16 -15.95
C ALA A 363 -21.58 8.40 -16.68
N ASP A 364 -22.35 9.38 -16.24
CA ASP A 364 -23.64 9.71 -16.84
C ASP A 364 -23.47 10.40 -18.20
N TYR A 365 -22.46 11.26 -18.35
CA TYR A 365 -22.13 11.93 -19.60
C TYR A 365 -21.69 10.97 -20.70
N PHE A 366 -20.79 10.02 -20.38
CA PHE A 366 -20.21 9.06 -21.33
C PHE A 366 -21.01 7.75 -21.43
N LYS A 367 -22.16 7.64 -20.81
CA LYS A 367 -22.97 6.42 -20.72
C LYS A 367 -23.25 5.74 -22.07
N GLY A 368 -23.39 6.53 -23.16
CA GLY A 368 -23.63 6.04 -24.49
C GLY A 368 -22.37 5.79 -25.32
N VAL A 369 -21.21 6.27 -24.90
CA VAL A 369 -19.98 6.32 -25.72
C VAL A 369 -18.87 5.49 -25.13
N ALA A 370 -18.74 5.42 -23.81
CA ALA A 370 -17.67 4.66 -23.15
C ALA A 370 -18.20 3.85 -21.98
N ARG A 371 -17.69 2.63 -21.79
CA ARG A 371 -17.98 1.75 -20.65
C ARG A 371 -16.72 1.09 -20.15
N TYR A 372 -16.58 1.04 -18.83
CA TYR A 372 -15.48 0.33 -18.20
C TYR A 372 -15.92 -1.06 -17.74
N ASN A 373 -15.29 -2.09 -18.26
CA ASN A 373 -15.46 -3.44 -17.76
C ASN A 373 -14.50 -3.67 -16.58
N ARG A 374 -15.06 -3.73 -15.39
CA ARG A 374 -14.32 -3.86 -14.14
C ARG A 374 -13.62 -5.22 -13.99
N ASP A 375 -14.22 -6.29 -14.53
CA ASP A 375 -13.69 -7.64 -14.41
C ASP A 375 -12.46 -7.85 -15.30
N GLN A 376 -12.44 -7.20 -16.45
CA GLN A 376 -11.35 -7.27 -17.42
C GLN A 376 -10.37 -6.09 -17.32
N GLY A 377 -10.72 -5.02 -16.57
CA GLY A 377 -9.90 -3.83 -16.46
C GLY A 377 -9.78 -3.01 -17.75
N ILE A 378 -10.75 -3.15 -18.69
CA ILE A 378 -10.67 -2.61 -20.05
C ILE A 378 -11.82 -1.61 -20.29
N TRP A 379 -11.50 -0.50 -20.95
CA TRP A 379 -12.50 0.40 -21.49
C TRP A 379 -13.05 -0.12 -22.82
N TYR A 380 -14.32 0.05 -23.04
CA TYR A 380 -15.00 -0.17 -24.31
C TYR A 380 -15.55 1.16 -24.80
N VAL A 381 -15.31 1.47 -26.05
CA VAL A 381 -15.84 2.66 -26.74
C VAL A 381 -16.83 2.22 -27.81
N TYR A 382 -17.96 2.91 -27.91
CA TYR A 382 -18.98 2.65 -28.93
C TYR A 382 -18.62 3.42 -30.20
N ASP A 383 -18.47 2.72 -31.31
CA ASP A 383 -18.11 3.31 -32.62
C ASP A 383 -19.31 3.72 -33.47
N GLY A 384 -20.50 3.76 -32.87
CA GLY A 384 -21.75 4.00 -33.57
C GLY A 384 -22.49 2.72 -33.97
N THR A 385 -21.79 1.57 -33.98
CA THR A 385 -22.35 0.28 -34.42
C THR A 385 -22.12 -0.82 -33.38
N VAL A 386 -20.90 -0.92 -32.84
CA VAL A 386 -20.51 -1.94 -31.87
C VAL A 386 -19.60 -1.36 -30.78
N TRP A 387 -19.54 -2.07 -29.63
CA TRP A 387 -18.61 -1.77 -28.56
C TRP A 387 -17.25 -2.40 -28.85
N ARG A 388 -16.19 -1.61 -28.92
CA ARG A 388 -14.81 -2.07 -29.16
C ARG A 388 -13.93 -1.86 -27.93
N ALA A 389 -13.06 -2.81 -27.66
CA ALA A 389 -12.10 -2.71 -26.57
C ALA A 389 -11.09 -1.60 -26.88
N ASP A 390 -10.92 -0.67 -25.95
CA ASP A 390 -9.92 0.39 -25.97
C ASP A 390 -8.72 -0.06 -25.12
N THR A 391 -7.82 -0.80 -25.73
CA THR A 391 -6.64 -1.43 -25.10
C THR A 391 -5.56 -0.42 -24.71
N GLY A 392 -5.82 0.63 -24.12
CA GLY A 392 -4.89 1.64 -23.63
C GLY A 392 -5.64 2.77 -22.99
N GLY A 393 -6.96 2.75 -23.07
CA GLY A 393 -7.80 3.84 -22.60
C GLY A 393 -7.59 5.14 -23.36
N LEU A 394 -6.84 5.11 -24.47
CA LEU A 394 -6.40 6.30 -25.23
C LEU A 394 -7.58 7.10 -25.76
N LYS A 395 -8.62 6.43 -26.26
CA LYS A 395 -9.83 7.11 -26.74
C LYS A 395 -10.68 7.64 -25.59
N ALA A 396 -10.82 6.87 -24.51
CA ALA A 396 -11.54 7.31 -23.31
C ALA A 396 -10.79 8.50 -22.64
N VAL A 397 -9.46 8.50 -22.61
CA VAL A 397 -8.64 9.58 -22.04
C VAL A 397 -8.63 10.81 -22.95
N SER A 398 -8.59 10.68 -24.28
CA SER A 398 -8.64 11.80 -25.21
C SER A 398 -9.92 12.61 -25.05
N TYR A 399 -11.05 11.94 -24.82
CA TYR A 399 -12.33 12.64 -24.54
C TYR A 399 -12.32 13.40 -23.20
N THR A 400 -11.55 12.96 -22.21
CA THR A 400 -11.43 13.66 -20.94
C THR A 400 -10.46 14.83 -20.97
N HIS A 401 -9.38 14.73 -21.74
CA HIS A 401 -8.36 15.79 -21.85
C HIS A 401 -8.83 17.00 -22.67
N LEU A 402 -9.49 16.77 -23.79
CA LEU A 402 -10.03 17.84 -24.61
C LEU A 402 -11.01 18.74 -23.84
N ARG A 403 -11.73 18.21 -22.85
CA ARG A 403 -12.71 18.98 -22.08
C ARG A 403 -12.20 19.62 -20.80
N ALA A 404 -11.19 19.09 -20.17
CA ALA A 404 -10.55 19.76 -19.03
C ALA A 404 -9.93 21.11 -19.45
N HIS A 405 -9.60 21.28 -20.73
CA HIS A 405 -9.11 22.54 -21.29
C HIS A 405 -10.24 23.54 -21.60
N GLU A 406 -11.40 23.07 -22.06
CA GLU A 406 -12.52 23.98 -22.40
C GLU A 406 -13.25 24.52 -21.18
N THR A 407 -13.39 23.73 -20.11
CA THR A 407 -14.01 24.21 -18.86
C THR A 407 -13.15 25.19 -18.07
N ARG A 408 -11.89 25.39 -18.42
CA ARG A 408 -10.99 26.33 -17.79
C ARG A 408 -11.06 27.76 -18.35
N HIS A 409 -11.70 27.95 -19.50
CA HIS A 409 -11.86 29.24 -20.15
C HIS A 409 -13.21 29.92 -19.86
N ASP A 410 -14.17 29.23 -19.27
CA ASP A 410 -15.53 29.74 -19.01
C ASP A 410 -15.89 29.82 -17.49
N LEU A 411 -14.89 29.80 -16.61
CA LEU A 411 -14.97 30.10 -15.18
C LEU A 411 -13.93 31.20 -14.85
#